data_627aeb6653d00e144a2a02bd503cd68f
#
_entry.id   627aeb6653d00e144a2a02bd503cd68f
#
_cell.length_a   1.000
_cell.length_b   1.000
_cell.length_c   1.000
_cell.angle_alpha   90.00
_cell.angle_beta   90.00
_cell.angle_gamma   90.00
#
_symmetry.space_group_name_H-M   'P 1'
#
loop_
_entity.id
_entity.type
_entity.pdbx_description
1 polymer ?
#
loop_
_entity_poly.entity_id
_entity_poly.type
_entity_poly.pdbx_seq_one_letter_code
_entity_poly.pdbx_strand_id
1 'polypeptide(L)'
;MKLTYILLNNNKTVKSKSTYKLSLMTQTDLEIENISVSCGCMTHEINPVTKTISLYIKVSSYPKHILGNTYKSNKSLTVTFSDKSVEEYKINYNVKRN
;
A
#
# COMPACT_ATOMS: atom_id res chain seq x y z
N MET A 1 -13.26 -5.67 -10.97
CA MET A 1 -12.27 -4.92 -10.16
C MET A 1 -11.69 -3.78 -10.95
N LYS A 2 -11.68 -2.60 -10.40
CA LYS A 2 -11.21 -1.39 -11.08
C LYS A 2 -9.71 -1.13 -10.90
N LEU A 3 -9.09 -1.77 -9.93
CA LEU A 3 -7.66 -1.69 -9.69
C LEU A 3 -7.02 -3.05 -9.90
N THR A 4 -5.85 -3.04 -10.52
CA THR A 4 -5.01 -4.23 -10.64
C THR A 4 -3.82 -4.07 -9.74
N TYR A 5 -3.56 -5.08 -8.92
CA TYR A 5 -2.37 -5.14 -8.12
C TYR A 5 -1.18 -5.42 -9.04
N ILE A 6 -0.26 -4.49 -9.12
CA ILE A 6 1.04 -4.79 -9.69
C ILE A 6 1.86 -5.40 -8.55
N LEU A 7 2.04 -6.72 -8.61
CA LEU A 7 2.62 -7.50 -7.52
C LEU A 7 4.13 -7.30 -7.36
N LEU A 8 4.65 -6.15 -7.76
CA LEU A 8 6.09 -5.93 -7.72
C LEU A 8 6.68 -6.04 -6.31
N ASN A 9 5.91 -5.66 -5.29
CA ASN A 9 6.44 -5.66 -3.93
C ASN A 9 5.48 -6.19 -2.88
N ASN A 10 4.33 -6.77 -3.29
CA ASN A 10 3.37 -7.30 -2.32
C ASN A 10 3.88 -8.60 -1.68
N ASN A 11 3.54 -8.83 -0.42
CA ASN A 11 3.95 -10.00 0.36
C ASN A 11 5.46 -10.16 0.54
N LYS A 12 6.22 -9.09 0.39
CA LYS A 12 7.66 -9.12 0.59
C LYS A 12 8.03 -8.97 2.05
N THR A 13 9.27 -9.37 2.36
CA THR A 13 9.90 -9.09 3.64
C THR A 13 10.73 -7.82 3.49
N VAL A 14 10.44 -6.83 4.33
CA VAL A 14 11.13 -5.54 4.29
C VAL A 14 11.85 -5.29 5.61
N LYS A 15 12.90 -4.48 5.55
CA LYS A 15 13.65 -4.13 6.76
C LYS A 15 12.87 -3.11 7.59
N SER A 16 12.99 -3.20 8.91
CA SER A 16 12.50 -2.14 9.79
C SER A 16 13.22 -0.82 9.45
N LYS A 17 12.54 0.31 9.68
CA LYS A 17 13.04 1.66 9.39
C LYS A 17 13.31 1.91 7.91
N SER A 18 12.70 1.14 6.99
CA SER A 18 12.81 1.34 5.55
C SER A 18 11.52 1.90 4.98
N THR A 19 11.52 2.22 3.69
CA THR A 19 10.32 2.61 2.97
C THR A 19 9.94 1.49 2.02
N TYR A 20 8.69 1.01 2.15
CA TYR A 20 8.15 -0.05 1.31
C TYR A 20 7.29 0.59 0.22
N LYS A 21 7.65 0.34 -1.03
CA LYS A 21 6.95 0.92 -2.18
C LYS A 21 6.11 -0.13 -2.90
N LEU A 22 4.87 0.25 -3.19
CA LEU A 22 3.93 -0.57 -3.98
C LEU A 22 3.38 0.26 -5.13
N SER A 23 3.01 -0.42 -6.20
CA SER A 23 2.34 0.23 -7.33
C SER A 23 1.05 -0.50 -7.65
N LEU A 24 0.00 0.28 -7.90
CA LEU A 24 -1.32 -0.20 -8.31
C LEU A 24 -1.70 0.46 -9.62
N MET A 25 -2.29 -0.28 -10.53
CA MET A 25 -2.76 0.25 -11.81
C MET A 25 -4.28 0.19 -11.88
N THR A 26 -4.91 1.26 -12.36
CA THR A 26 -6.36 1.26 -12.58
C THR A 26 -6.70 0.60 -13.90
N GLN A 27 -7.81 -0.16 -13.91
CA GLN A 27 -8.33 -0.81 -15.10
C GLN A 27 -9.68 -0.21 -15.52
N THR A 28 -9.90 1.03 -15.21
CA THR A 28 -11.15 1.72 -15.52
C THR A 28 -10.84 3.09 -16.12
N ASP A 29 -11.80 3.60 -16.91
CA ASP A 29 -11.72 4.97 -17.41
C ASP A 29 -12.15 5.99 -16.37
N LEU A 30 -12.69 5.54 -15.25
CA LEU A 30 -13.09 6.43 -14.16
C LEU A 30 -11.87 7.09 -13.53
N GLU A 31 -12.06 8.35 -13.14
CA GLU A 31 -11.01 9.05 -12.42
C GLU A 31 -11.05 8.70 -10.93
N ILE A 32 -9.92 8.83 -10.26
CA ILE A 32 -9.82 8.63 -8.84
C ILE A 32 -10.18 9.94 -8.16
N GLU A 33 -11.22 9.90 -7.34
CA GLU A 33 -11.72 11.07 -6.62
C GLU A 33 -11.02 11.24 -5.28
N ASN A 34 -10.78 10.14 -4.58
CA ASN A 34 -10.16 10.18 -3.26
C ASN A 34 -9.41 8.88 -2.96
N ILE A 35 -8.35 8.99 -2.18
CA ILE A 35 -7.61 7.85 -1.66
C ILE A 35 -7.49 8.00 -0.16
N SER A 36 -7.92 6.97 0.57
CA SER A 36 -7.83 6.91 2.01
C SER A 36 -6.93 5.75 2.42
N VAL A 37 -6.06 5.96 3.38
CA VAL A 37 -5.11 4.97 3.86
C VAL A 37 -5.36 4.67 5.34
N SER A 38 -5.08 3.43 5.74
CA SER A 38 -5.36 2.97 7.11
C SER A 38 -4.32 3.44 8.14
N CYS A 39 -3.23 4.02 7.69
CA CYS A 39 -2.14 4.41 8.57
C CYS A 39 -1.55 5.75 8.11
N GLY A 40 -1.26 6.64 9.06
CA GLY A 40 -0.55 7.89 8.76
C GLY A 40 0.88 7.69 8.28
N CYS A 41 1.39 6.46 8.37
CA CYS A 41 2.70 6.09 7.85
C CYS A 41 2.72 5.88 6.33
N MET A 42 1.58 5.97 5.67
CA MET A 42 1.44 5.75 4.24
C MET A 42 1.23 7.07 3.51
N THR A 43 1.93 7.22 2.40
CA THR A 43 1.72 8.32 1.46
C THR A 43 1.45 7.75 0.08
N HIS A 44 0.84 8.54 -0.79
CA HIS A 44 0.50 8.08 -2.13
C HIS A 44 0.74 9.19 -3.16
N GLU A 45 0.98 8.76 -4.39
CA GLU A 45 1.05 9.64 -5.55
C GLU A 45 0.24 9.01 -6.68
N ILE A 46 -0.43 9.84 -7.46
CA ILE A 46 -1.19 9.40 -8.62
C ILE A 46 -0.54 9.96 -9.87
N ASN A 47 -0.22 9.07 -10.82
CA ASN A 47 0.19 9.49 -12.15
C ASN A 47 -1.05 9.49 -13.06
N PRO A 48 -1.59 10.66 -13.43
CA PRO A 48 -2.83 10.71 -14.21
C PRO A 48 -2.67 10.21 -15.65
N VAL A 49 -1.45 10.21 -16.18
CA VAL A 49 -1.18 9.74 -17.54
C VAL A 49 -1.23 8.23 -17.61
N THR A 50 -0.53 7.55 -16.70
CA THR A 50 -0.47 6.09 -16.66
C THR A 50 -1.57 5.48 -15.80
N LYS A 51 -2.30 6.31 -15.06
CA LYS A 51 -3.34 5.88 -14.09
C LYS A 51 -2.78 4.91 -13.07
N THR A 52 -1.57 5.18 -12.62
CA THR A 52 -0.87 4.36 -11.63
C THR A 52 -0.86 5.08 -10.29
N ILE A 53 -1.16 4.33 -9.23
CA ILE A 53 -1.05 4.81 -7.85
C ILE A 53 0.22 4.24 -7.27
N SER A 54 1.11 5.12 -6.79
CA SER A 54 2.30 4.70 -6.06
C SER A 54 2.06 4.89 -4.57
N LEU A 55 2.28 3.83 -3.80
CA LEU A 55 2.14 3.84 -2.35
C LEU A 55 3.50 3.72 -1.70
N TYR A 56 3.73 4.53 -0.68
CA TYR A 56 4.96 4.49 0.10
C TYR A 56 4.58 4.27 1.55
N ILE A 57 5.07 3.18 2.14
CA ILE A 57 4.82 2.85 3.54
C ILE A 57 6.11 3.03 4.31
N LYS A 58 6.10 3.96 5.27
CA LYS A 58 7.25 4.16 6.14
C LYS A 58 7.21 3.10 7.23
N VAL A 59 8.10 2.13 7.12
CA VAL A 59 8.19 1.02 8.06
C VAL A 59 8.86 1.49 9.35
N SER A 60 8.17 1.31 10.46
CA SER A 60 8.66 1.75 11.77
C SER A 60 9.74 0.80 12.30
N SER A 61 10.31 1.16 13.45
CA SER A 61 11.24 0.30 14.15
C SER A 61 10.59 -1.02 14.53
N TYR A 62 11.38 -2.09 14.59
CA TYR A 62 10.90 -3.40 15.00
C TYR A 62 10.46 -3.33 16.48
N PRO A 63 9.22 -3.74 16.80
CA PRO A 63 8.74 -3.66 18.19
C PRO A 63 9.56 -4.55 19.11
N LYS A 64 9.94 -4.00 20.26
CA LYS A 64 10.78 -4.73 21.22
C LYS A 64 10.07 -5.93 21.86
N HIS A 65 8.76 -5.88 21.94
CA HIS A 65 7.98 -6.96 22.58
C HIS A 65 7.73 -8.15 21.66
N ILE A 66 8.06 -8.04 20.37
CA ILE A 66 7.88 -9.13 19.42
C ILE A 66 9.13 -9.99 19.39
N LEU A 67 8.94 -11.27 19.69
CA LEU A 67 10.01 -12.26 19.63
C LEU A 67 10.15 -12.78 18.21
N GLY A 68 11.36 -13.17 17.85
CA GLY A 68 11.65 -13.68 16.52
C GLY A 68 12.29 -12.64 15.63
N ASN A 69 12.47 -13.00 14.35
CA ASN A 69 13.20 -12.17 13.39
C ASN A 69 12.30 -11.43 12.42
N THR A 70 11.02 -11.81 12.33
CA THR A 70 10.05 -11.17 11.44
C THR A 70 8.69 -11.09 12.12
N TYR A 71 7.86 -10.13 11.68
CA TYR A 71 6.45 -10.10 12.02
C TYR A 71 5.64 -9.65 10.81
N LYS A 72 4.37 -10.02 10.79
CA LYS A 72 3.46 -9.63 9.71
C LYS A 72 2.81 -8.29 10.01
N SER A 73 2.70 -7.46 8.99
CA SER A 73 1.98 -6.20 9.07
C SER A 73 0.93 -6.13 7.99
N ASN A 74 -0.23 -5.55 8.33
CA ASN A 74 -1.35 -5.41 7.41
C ASN A 74 -1.74 -3.94 7.33
N LYS A 75 -1.92 -3.44 6.12
CA LYS A 75 -2.41 -2.09 5.86
C LYS A 75 -3.52 -2.18 4.83
N SER A 76 -4.30 -1.14 4.71
CA SER A 76 -5.35 -1.09 3.68
C SER A 76 -5.37 0.26 2.99
N LEU A 77 -5.86 0.24 1.77
CA LEU A 77 -6.04 1.40 0.91
C LEU A 77 -7.47 1.38 0.41
N THR A 78 -8.17 2.50 0.53
CA THR A 78 -9.52 2.64 -0.01
C THR A 78 -9.51 3.71 -1.09
N VAL A 79 -10.00 3.35 -2.28
CA VAL A 79 -10.04 4.24 -3.44
C VAL A 79 -11.49 4.53 -3.78
N THR A 80 -11.84 5.82 -3.88
CA THR A 80 -13.15 6.28 -4.32
C THR A 80 -13.01 6.83 -5.72
N PHE A 81 -13.86 6.35 -6.62
CA PHE A 81 -13.85 6.76 -8.03
C PHE A 81 -14.89 7.84 -8.31
N SER A 82 -14.80 8.43 -9.50
CA SER A 82 -15.66 9.53 -9.91
C SER A 82 -17.15 9.19 -9.95
N ASP A 83 -17.50 7.90 -10.09
CA ASP A 83 -18.89 7.43 -10.03
C ASP A 83 -19.35 7.13 -8.60
N LYS A 84 -18.54 7.49 -7.59
CA LYS A 84 -18.78 7.24 -6.17
C LYS A 84 -18.63 5.78 -5.75
N SER A 85 -18.20 4.91 -6.64
CA SER A 85 -17.86 3.53 -6.26
C SER A 85 -16.57 3.51 -5.45
N VAL A 86 -16.46 2.52 -4.57
CA VAL A 86 -15.34 2.41 -3.61
C VAL A 86 -14.75 1.01 -3.72
N GLU A 87 -13.43 0.92 -3.74
CA GLU A 87 -12.73 -0.35 -3.64
C GLU A 87 -11.68 -0.29 -2.54
N GLU A 88 -11.56 -1.38 -1.78
CA GLU A 88 -10.57 -1.51 -0.73
C GLU A 88 -9.54 -2.58 -1.11
N TYR A 89 -8.27 -2.28 -0.86
CA TYR A 89 -7.17 -3.20 -1.09
C TYR A 89 -6.41 -3.43 0.19
N LYS A 90 -6.14 -4.69 0.48
CA LYS A 90 -5.35 -5.08 1.65
C LYS A 90 -3.92 -5.32 1.23
N ILE A 91 -3.01 -4.77 2.02
CA ILE A 91 -1.57 -4.86 1.78
C ILE A 91 -0.95 -5.62 2.93
N ASN A 92 -0.28 -6.73 2.61
CA ASN A 92 0.36 -7.58 3.61
C ASN A 92 1.85 -7.62 3.33
N TYR A 93 2.66 -7.50 4.37
CA TYR A 93 4.10 -7.62 4.24
C TYR A 93 4.70 -8.08 5.56
N ASN A 94 5.91 -8.60 5.48
CA ASN A 94 6.65 -9.02 6.65
C ASN A 94 7.75 -8.00 6.94
N VAL A 95 7.94 -7.70 8.21
CA VAL A 95 9.01 -6.79 8.65
C VAL A 95 10.06 -7.61 9.36
N LYS A 96 11.31 -7.49 8.93
CA LYS A 96 12.41 -8.19 9.57
C LYS A 96 13.23 -7.24 10.45
N ARG A 97 13.82 -7.81 11.47
CA ARG A 97 14.72 -7.09 12.36
C ARG A 97 16.00 -6.72 11.61
N ASN A 98 16.46 -5.52 11.83
CA ASN A 98 17.74 -5.08 11.28
C ASN A 98 18.91 -5.71 12.02
#